data_9a558e035c70d71185eea159c31df39c
#
_entry.id   9a558e035c70d71185eea159c31df39c
#
_cell.length_a   1.000
_cell.length_b   1.000
_cell.length_c   1.000
_cell.angle_alpha   90.00
_cell.angle_beta   90.00
_cell.angle_gamma   90.00
#
_symmetry.space_group_name_H-M   'P 1'
#
loop_
_entity.id
_entity.type
_entity.pdbx_description
1 polymer ?
#
loop_
_entity_poly.entity_id
_entity_poly.type
_entity_poly.pdbx_seq_one_letter_code
_entity_poly.pdbx_strand_id
1 'polypeptide(L)'
;MVMVVATRQSGDHFSNGRMLDEDKITKALNNATALGAEYAEIRLVSETTNTASLKDGKLERAIPGQEVGVTMRILADGAWGVHSTSDIASIIHQVEPTFRLAKAVAARRSPSQTAVGLAEVPIIEDELHWKSLKDVRDTDLDKRIELMLAIDNEAKDDDRIVSTSTGWSDEHIHTELMTTEGMNRVWSFQRSLINGMVTARDGGDVVSYRMRHGGEGGLELIEACDLGEMGRNARTSVLRLLGAERAPSDRMPLVADRDLTGVYIHEALGHPCEADLVAAGDSCLEGRLGQLIGSEICTVVDDPTMRGGYGCYPIDDEGVDTRPKNLIVNGVLTEYLNHRETAHRYDLEPNGGARAQDGLHHPLVRMSNTVIQGGSHRDLDELIEDIDFGIYACGSRGGQVDTGRGSFQFAAQEAWIIENGSLARPVKDVSVSGMTLQILKDVDGLTRDAHLAAPGFCGKGQTVPVGDGGPLMRIREALVG
;
A
#
# COMPACT_ATOMS: atom_id res chain seq x y z
N MET A 1 -7.94 16.28 31.26
CA MET A 1 -6.63 16.99 31.36
C MET A 1 -5.82 16.50 30.18
N VAL A 2 -5.89 17.24 29.08
CA VAL A 2 -5.24 16.88 27.81
C VAL A 2 -3.76 17.30 27.93
N MET A 3 -2.85 16.34 27.81
CA MET A 3 -1.41 16.60 27.83
C MET A 3 -0.96 16.93 26.41
N VAL A 4 -0.84 18.22 26.10
CA VAL A 4 -0.23 18.70 24.84
C VAL A 4 1.28 18.75 25.07
N VAL A 5 2.02 17.83 24.47
CA VAL A 5 3.50 17.91 24.45
C VAL A 5 3.91 18.57 23.12
N ALA A 6 4.13 19.87 23.16
CA ALA A 6 4.72 20.60 22.04
C ALA A 6 6.24 20.64 22.23
N THR A 7 6.98 19.88 21.43
CA THR A 7 8.42 20.08 21.27
C THR A 7 8.66 20.91 20.00
N ARG A 8 8.86 22.22 20.16
CA ARG A 8 9.48 23.06 19.13
C ARG A 8 10.98 22.84 19.21
N GLN A 9 11.57 22.21 18.21
CA GLN A 9 12.98 22.42 17.88
C GLN A 9 13.08 23.53 16.82
N SER A 10 13.96 24.48 17.08
CA SER A 10 14.24 25.65 16.26
C SER A 10 14.73 25.24 14.87
N GLY A 11 13.98 25.66 13.82
CA GLY A 11 14.39 25.45 12.45
C GLY A 11 15.64 26.24 12.10
N ASP A 12 16.65 25.54 11.63
CA ASP A 12 17.73 26.13 10.83
C ASP A 12 17.16 26.44 9.43
N HIS A 13 17.36 27.69 9.00
CA HIS A 13 17.01 28.13 7.66
C HIS A 13 17.97 27.47 6.65
N PHE A 14 17.47 26.43 5.94
CA PHE A 14 18.18 25.87 4.79
C PHE A 14 17.99 26.74 3.54
N SER A 15 19.07 27.04 2.85
CA SER A 15 19.04 27.73 1.57
C SER A 15 18.41 26.80 0.53
N ASN A 16 17.38 27.27 -0.20
CA ASN A 16 16.68 26.59 -1.29
C ASN A 16 15.74 25.42 -0.93
N GLY A 17 15.27 25.27 0.30
CA GLY A 17 14.30 24.22 0.64
C GLY A 17 14.89 22.80 0.78
N ARG A 18 16.18 22.59 0.54
CA ARG A 18 16.90 21.32 0.72
C ARG A 18 17.43 21.17 2.14
N MET A 19 17.41 19.94 2.63
CA MET A 19 17.90 19.54 3.96
C MET A 19 19.32 18.94 3.88
N LEU A 20 19.70 18.33 2.76
CA LEU A 20 21.06 17.84 2.50
C LEU A 20 21.97 18.98 2.05
N ASP A 21 23.14 19.06 2.67
CA ASP A 21 24.23 19.94 2.21
C ASP A 21 24.91 19.29 0.99
N GLU A 22 24.53 19.75 -0.20
CA GLU A 22 24.95 19.18 -1.48
C GLU A 22 26.46 19.05 -1.63
N ASP A 23 27.24 20.06 -1.18
CA ASP A 23 28.70 20.03 -1.25
C ASP A 23 29.31 18.94 -0.36
N LYS A 24 28.73 18.74 0.84
CA LYS A 24 29.20 17.72 1.77
C LYS A 24 28.81 16.32 1.29
N ILE A 25 27.60 16.15 0.78
CA ILE A 25 27.13 14.87 0.24
C ILE A 25 27.95 14.48 -0.99
N THR A 26 28.19 15.41 -1.91
CA THR A 26 29.05 15.18 -3.09
C THR A 26 30.46 14.72 -2.67
N LYS A 27 31.06 15.36 -1.65
CA LYS A 27 32.35 14.94 -1.12
C LYS A 27 32.30 13.54 -0.50
N ALA A 28 31.23 13.21 0.21
CA ALA A 28 31.03 11.89 0.80
C ALA A 28 30.91 10.79 -0.27
N LEU A 29 30.13 11.04 -1.33
CA LEU A 29 29.97 10.13 -2.47
C LEU A 29 31.29 9.96 -3.26
N ASN A 30 32.03 11.04 -3.50
CA ASN A 30 33.36 10.99 -4.11
C ASN A 30 34.34 10.16 -3.26
N ASN A 31 34.27 10.26 -1.94
CA ASN A 31 35.07 9.43 -1.04
C ASN A 31 34.70 7.95 -1.15
N ALA A 32 33.42 7.59 -1.25
CA ALA A 32 32.98 6.21 -1.48
C ALA A 32 33.59 5.66 -2.79
N THR A 33 33.55 6.44 -3.87
CA THR A 33 34.18 6.08 -5.16
C THR A 33 35.70 5.91 -5.01
N ALA A 34 36.38 6.80 -4.30
CA ALA A 34 37.81 6.71 -4.05
C ALA A 34 38.24 5.48 -3.24
N LEU A 35 37.35 4.98 -2.35
CA LEU A 35 37.54 3.74 -1.60
C LEU A 35 37.31 2.48 -2.47
N GLY A 36 36.73 2.62 -3.67
CA GLY A 36 36.44 1.54 -4.61
C GLY A 36 34.99 1.03 -4.53
N ALA A 37 34.07 1.85 -4.09
CA ALA A 37 32.64 1.51 -4.19
C ALA A 37 32.22 1.45 -5.67
N GLU A 38 31.44 0.42 -6.02
CA GLU A 38 30.82 0.26 -7.33
C GLU A 38 29.64 1.25 -7.51
N TYR A 39 28.94 1.52 -6.40
CA TYR A 39 27.84 2.47 -6.31
C TYR A 39 27.70 2.98 -4.87
N ALA A 40 27.28 4.20 -4.69
CA ALA A 40 26.82 4.71 -3.41
C ALA A 40 25.68 5.73 -3.60
N GLU A 41 24.77 5.76 -2.64
CA GLU A 41 23.70 6.74 -2.57
C GLU A 41 23.49 7.23 -1.13
N ILE A 42 22.95 8.44 -1.03
CA ILE A 42 22.45 9.00 0.23
C ILE A 42 21.04 9.51 -0.05
N ARG A 43 20.07 8.94 0.67
CA ARG A 43 18.66 9.30 0.59
C ARG A 43 18.19 9.84 1.93
N LEU A 44 17.61 11.04 1.92
CA LEU A 44 16.92 11.66 3.07
C LEU A 44 15.41 11.63 2.82
N VAL A 45 14.64 11.29 3.85
CA VAL A 45 13.19 11.47 3.88
C VAL A 45 12.81 12.27 5.11
N SER A 46 12.02 13.32 4.90
CA SER A 46 11.39 14.12 5.95
C SER A 46 9.88 13.99 5.83
N GLU A 47 9.26 13.52 6.90
CA GLU A 47 7.82 13.34 6.99
C GLU A 47 7.23 14.27 8.04
N THR A 48 6.25 15.07 7.63
CA THR A 48 5.42 15.83 8.56
C THR A 48 4.06 15.15 8.62
N THR A 49 3.66 14.72 9.81
CA THR A 49 2.43 13.96 10.01
C THR A 49 1.51 14.63 11.02
N ASN A 50 0.21 14.48 10.84
CA ASN A 50 -0.77 14.81 11.86
C ASN A 50 -1.71 13.63 12.05
N THR A 51 -1.80 13.14 13.26
CA THR A 51 -2.74 12.08 13.62
C THR A 51 -3.70 12.56 14.70
N ALA A 52 -4.97 12.18 14.57
CA ALA A 52 -5.98 12.43 15.60
C ALA A 52 -6.91 11.23 15.73
N SER A 53 -7.48 11.04 16.91
CA SER A 53 -8.50 10.02 17.13
C SER A 53 -9.63 10.53 18.01
N LEU A 54 -10.87 10.18 17.61
CA LEU A 54 -12.06 10.35 18.43
C LEU A 54 -12.54 8.97 18.94
N LYS A 55 -13.08 8.97 20.13
CA LYS A 55 -13.81 7.85 20.73
C LYS A 55 -15.14 8.34 21.23
N ASP A 56 -16.22 7.78 20.70
CA ASP A 56 -17.61 8.13 21.06
C ASP A 56 -17.86 9.66 20.98
N GLY A 57 -17.32 10.31 19.93
CA GLY A 57 -17.41 11.76 19.68
C GLY A 57 -16.49 12.63 20.54
N LYS A 58 -15.56 12.06 21.29
CA LYS A 58 -14.62 12.80 22.13
C LYS A 58 -13.20 12.63 21.64
N LEU A 59 -12.46 13.73 21.59
CA LEU A 59 -11.04 13.70 21.25
C LEU A 59 -10.26 12.92 22.32
N GLU A 60 -9.64 11.81 21.90
CA GLU A 60 -8.72 11.04 22.76
C GLU A 60 -7.27 11.46 22.55
N ARG A 61 -6.91 11.69 21.30
CA ARG A 61 -5.52 11.94 20.93
C ARG A 61 -5.42 12.90 19.75
N ALA A 62 -4.42 13.78 19.78
CA ALA A 62 -3.99 14.58 18.63
C ALA A 62 -2.46 14.75 18.72
N ILE A 63 -1.75 14.29 17.71
CA ILE A 63 -0.28 14.27 17.68
C ILE A 63 0.20 14.81 16.35
N PRO A 64 0.80 15.99 16.31
CA PRO A 64 1.66 16.39 15.21
C PRO A 64 3.00 15.65 15.35
N GLY A 65 3.53 15.18 14.22
CA GLY A 65 4.82 14.52 14.14
C GLY A 65 5.69 15.16 13.06
N GLN A 66 6.97 15.10 13.28
CA GLN A 66 7.98 15.35 12.25
C GLN A 66 9.08 14.33 12.45
N GLU A 67 9.31 13.53 11.43
CA GLU A 67 10.36 12.51 11.40
C GLU A 67 11.31 12.81 10.25
N VAL A 68 12.60 12.64 10.51
CA VAL A 68 13.65 12.77 9.49
C VAL A 68 14.59 11.60 9.63
N GLY A 69 14.81 10.92 8.53
CA GLY A 69 15.78 9.85 8.42
C GLY A 69 16.67 10.02 7.20
N VAL A 70 17.92 9.63 7.34
CA VAL A 70 18.85 9.55 6.21
C VAL A 70 19.48 8.16 6.16
N THR A 71 19.46 7.56 4.97
CA THR A 71 20.06 6.25 4.70
C THR A 71 21.15 6.40 3.65
N MET A 72 22.31 5.79 3.93
CA MET A 72 23.40 5.59 2.99
C MET A 72 23.47 4.12 2.60
N ARG A 73 23.50 3.81 1.31
CA ARG A 73 23.82 2.48 0.80
C ARG A 73 25.11 2.54 -0.03
N ILE A 74 26.00 1.60 0.16
CA ILE A 74 27.25 1.44 -0.61
C ILE A 74 27.35 0.01 -1.13
N LEU A 75 27.52 -0.13 -2.44
CA LEU A 75 27.77 -1.39 -3.11
C LEU A 75 29.28 -1.57 -3.32
N ALA A 76 29.82 -2.69 -2.82
CA ALA A 76 31.22 -3.04 -3.02
C ALA A 76 31.39 -4.57 -3.07
N ASP A 77 32.15 -5.06 -4.05
CA ASP A 77 32.37 -6.49 -4.36
C ASP A 77 31.04 -7.26 -4.47
N GLY A 78 30.01 -6.61 -5.05
CA GLY A 78 28.68 -7.19 -5.24
C GLY A 78 27.92 -7.45 -3.94
N ALA A 79 28.11 -6.63 -2.91
CA ALA A 79 27.34 -6.69 -1.66
C ALA A 79 27.07 -5.29 -1.11
N TRP A 80 25.91 -5.14 -0.45
CA TRP A 80 25.50 -3.90 0.17
C TRP A 80 26.07 -3.72 1.58
N GLY A 81 26.55 -2.50 1.86
CA GLY A 81 26.63 -1.93 3.21
C GLY A 81 25.54 -0.87 3.35
N VAL A 82 24.85 -0.86 4.46
CA VAL A 82 23.76 0.09 4.73
C VAL A 82 23.99 0.73 6.10
N HIS A 83 23.78 2.04 6.17
CA HIS A 83 23.77 2.80 7.41
C HIS A 83 22.63 3.80 7.41
N SER A 84 21.84 3.83 8.45
CA SER A 84 20.71 4.74 8.62
C SER A 84 20.80 5.48 9.94
N THR A 85 20.42 6.76 9.95
CA THR A 85 20.44 7.59 11.14
C THR A 85 19.45 8.76 11.03
N SER A 86 18.97 9.28 12.16
CA SER A 86 18.23 10.54 12.22
C SER A 86 19.14 11.78 12.35
N ASP A 87 20.42 11.59 12.62
CA ASP A 87 21.42 12.65 12.63
C ASP A 87 22.01 12.87 11.23
N ILE A 88 21.36 13.76 10.46
CA ILE A 88 21.72 14.07 9.07
C ILE A 88 23.19 14.45 8.95
N ALA A 89 23.71 15.24 9.91
CA ALA A 89 25.09 15.74 9.85
C ALA A 89 26.14 14.63 10.02
N SER A 90 25.79 13.54 10.69
CA SER A 90 26.70 12.43 10.94
C SER A 90 26.88 11.50 9.74
N ILE A 91 25.95 11.49 8.77
CA ILE A 91 25.93 10.52 7.65
C ILE A 91 27.23 10.55 6.84
N ILE A 92 27.80 11.74 6.61
CA ILE A 92 29.03 11.92 5.83
C ILE A 92 30.25 11.23 6.46
N HIS A 93 30.23 10.97 7.78
CA HIS A 93 31.30 10.29 8.50
C HIS A 93 31.15 8.76 8.47
N GLN A 94 30.05 8.26 7.90
CA GLN A 94 29.75 6.83 7.83
C GLN A 94 30.20 6.16 6.54
N VAL A 95 30.79 6.90 5.59
CA VAL A 95 31.23 6.36 4.29
C VAL A 95 32.18 5.17 4.45
N GLU A 96 33.27 5.34 5.17
CA GLU A 96 34.29 4.30 5.34
C GLU A 96 33.76 3.09 6.15
N PRO A 97 33.05 3.29 7.29
CA PRO A 97 32.40 2.18 8.00
C PRO A 97 31.42 1.39 7.14
N THR A 98 30.56 2.08 6.36
CA THR A 98 29.56 1.47 5.49
C THR A 98 30.22 0.71 4.33
N PHE A 99 31.29 1.25 3.72
CA PHE A 99 32.08 0.57 2.71
C PHE A 99 32.74 -0.72 3.26
N ARG A 100 33.33 -0.64 4.46
CA ARG A 100 33.91 -1.81 5.12
C ARG A 100 32.86 -2.88 5.43
N LEU A 101 31.64 -2.46 5.80
CA LEU A 101 30.51 -3.37 6.00
C LEU A 101 30.17 -4.12 4.71
N ALA A 102 30.05 -3.42 3.57
CA ALA A 102 29.83 -4.03 2.26
C ALA A 102 30.87 -5.08 1.93
N LYS A 103 32.17 -4.75 2.08
CA LYS A 103 33.29 -5.67 1.88
C LYS A 103 33.21 -6.89 2.81
N ALA A 104 32.84 -6.70 4.07
CA ALA A 104 32.70 -7.79 5.03
C ALA A 104 31.53 -8.72 4.69
N VAL A 105 30.43 -8.20 4.17
CA VAL A 105 29.30 -9.00 3.67
C VAL A 105 29.71 -9.77 2.41
N ALA A 106 30.38 -9.12 1.46
CA ALA A 106 30.89 -9.76 0.25
C ALA A 106 31.80 -10.93 0.55
N ALA A 107 32.73 -10.76 1.52
CA ALA A 107 33.67 -11.80 1.93
C ALA A 107 33.00 -13.03 2.58
N ARG A 108 31.75 -12.89 3.06
CA ARG A 108 30.96 -13.98 3.65
C ARG A 108 29.94 -14.61 2.68
N ARG A 109 29.85 -14.07 1.46
CA ARG A 109 28.92 -14.58 0.44
C ARG A 109 29.29 -16.03 0.09
N SER A 110 28.30 -16.92 0.12
CA SER A 110 28.50 -18.31 -0.31
C SER A 110 28.61 -18.37 -1.85
N PRO A 111 29.27 -19.41 -2.39
CA PRO A 111 29.39 -19.59 -3.85
C PRO A 111 28.05 -19.71 -4.59
N SER A 112 26.98 -20.06 -3.87
CA SER A 112 25.62 -20.16 -4.43
C SER A 112 24.87 -18.83 -4.45
N GLN A 113 25.35 -17.81 -3.74
CA GLN A 113 24.73 -16.49 -3.71
C GLN A 113 25.25 -15.63 -4.87
N THR A 114 24.34 -15.08 -5.65
CA THR A 114 24.66 -14.17 -6.74
C THR A 114 25.20 -12.85 -6.18
N ALA A 115 26.23 -12.28 -6.84
CA ALA A 115 26.66 -10.93 -6.56
C ALA A 115 25.59 -9.93 -6.95
N VAL A 116 25.42 -8.88 -6.15
CA VAL A 116 24.52 -7.78 -6.45
C VAL A 116 25.10 -6.97 -7.62
N GLY A 117 24.26 -6.67 -8.60
CA GLY A 117 24.50 -5.68 -9.65
C GLY A 117 23.28 -4.78 -9.77
N LEU A 118 23.41 -3.63 -10.39
CA LEU A 118 22.36 -2.66 -10.60
C LEU A 118 22.05 -2.49 -12.08
N ALA A 119 20.79 -2.48 -12.45
CA ALA A 119 20.38 -2.07 -13.78
C ALA A 119 20.66 -0.57 -13.98
N GLU A 120 21.07 -0.21 -15.18
CA GLU A 120 21.29 1.19 -15.57
C GLU A 120 19.96 1.95 -15.60
N VAL A 121 20.00 3.21 -15.19
CA VAL A 121 18.85 4.13 -15.23
C VAL A 121 19.29 5.48 -15.75
N PRO A 122 18.39 6.30 -16.33
CA PRO A 122 18.70 7.67 -16.69
C PRO A 122 19.19 8.47 -15.47
N ILE A 123 20.27 9.23 -15.65
CA ILE A 123 20.75 10.14 -14.61
C ILE A 123 19.97 11.44 -14.72
N ILE A 124 19.23 11.77 -13.67
CA ILE A 124 18.32 12.91 -13.64
C ILE A 124 18.72 13.84 -12.49
N GLU A 125 18.72 15.12 -12.80
CA GLU A 125 18.84 16.22 -11.83
C GLU A 125 17.57 17.06 -11.93
N ASP A 126 16.66 16.94 -10.95
CA ASP A 126 15.40 17.66 -10.97
C ASP A 126 14.77 17.82 -9.57
N GLU A 127 13.71 18.64 -9.55
CA GLU A 127 12.83 18.80 -8.39
C GLU A 127 11.37 18.61 -8.85
N LEU A 128 10.66 17.64 -8.26
CA LEU A 128 9.29 17.30 -8.60
C LEU A 128 8.40 17.36 -7.38
N HIS A 129 7.46 18.29 -7.35
CA HIS A 129 6.52 18.46 -6.24
C HIS A 129 5.08 18.26 -6.71
N TRP A 130 4.45 17.19 -6.25
CA TRP A 130 3.02 17.00 -6.44
C TRP A 130 2.25 17.87 -5.45
N LYS A 131 1.59 18.89 -6.00
CA LYS A 131 0.84 19.86 -5.21
C LYS A 131 -0.60 19.40 -5.02
N SER A 132 -1.11 19.55 -3.81
CA SER A 132 -2.53 19.45 -3.47
C SER A 132 -3.21 20.81 -3.54
N LEU A 133 -4.52 20.85 -3.68
CA LEU A 133 -5.29 22.11 -3.67
C LEU A 133 -5.32 22.72 -2.27
N LYS A 134 -5.36 21.89 -1.24
CA LYS A 134 -5.34 22.29 0.18
C LYS A 134 -4.26 21.49 0.91
N ASP A 135 -3.15 22.18 1.17
CA ASP A 135 -1.99 21.54 1.83
C ASP A 135 -2.39 21.07 3.25
N VAL A 136 -2.04 19.82 3.57
CA VAL A 136 -2.32 19.23 4.89
C VAL A 136 -1.62 19.97 6.02
N ARG A 137 -0.49 20.63 5.74
CA ARG A 137 0.27 21.41 6.72
C ARG A 137 -0.45 22.68 7.15
N ASP A 138 -1.34 23.21 6.30
CA ASP A 138 -2.12 24.43 6.55
C ASP A 138 -3.50 24.11 7.18
N THR A 139 -3.78 22.84 7.48
CA THR A 139 -5.05 22.41 8.05
C THR A 139 -5.01 22.45 9.58
N ASP A 140 -5.94 23.17 10.20
CA ASP A 140 -6.09 23.24 11.64
C ASP A 140 -6.64 21.94 12.25
N LEU A 141 -6.30 21.66 13.51
CA LEU A 141 -6.83 20.53 14.26
C LEU A 141 -8.36 20.58 14.38
N ASP A 142 -8.92 21.75 14.58
CA ASP A 142 -10.38 21.94 14.71
C ASP A 142 -11.11 21.50 13.44
N LYS A 143 -10.54 21.77 12.26
CA LYS A 143 -11.11 21.29 10.99
C LYS A 143 -11.04 19.78 10.84
N ARG A 144 -9.94 19.15 11.26
CA ARG A 144 -9.83 17.69 11.29
C ARG A 144 -10.87 17.07 12.21
N ILE A 145 -11.06 17.63 13.40
CA ILE A 145 -12.08 17.18 14.37
C ILE A 145 -13.49 17.35 13.79
N GLU A 146 -13.80 18.48 13.15
CA GLU A 146 -15.10 18.72 12.50
C GLU A 146 -15.43 17.59 11.49
N LEU A 147 -14.47 17.25 10.61
CA LEU A 147 -14.64 16.20 9.60
C LEU A 147 -14.82 14.82 10.23
N MET A 148 -14.06 14.49 11.27
CA MET A 148 -14.21 13.24 11.99
C MET A 148 -15.55 13.13 12.71
N LEU A 149 -16.05 14.24 13.29
CA LEU A 149 -17.37 14.31 13.95
C LEU A 149 -18.51 14.15 12.96
N ALA A 150 -18.35 14.55 11.69
CA ALA A 150 -19.38 14.33 10.67
C ALA A 150 -19.68 12.84 10.48
N ILE A 151 -18.65 11.98 10.52
CA ILE A 151 -18.80 10.53 10.50
C ILE A 151 -19.44 10.03 11.80
N ASP A 152 -18.87 10.41 12.94
CA ASP A 152 -19.23 9.88 14.25
C ASP A 152 -20.69 10.17 14.61
N ASN A 153 -21.16 11.37 14.33
CA ASN A 153 -22.55 11.80 14.64
C ASN A 153 -23.58 10.94 13.89
N GLU A 154 -23.34 10.62 12.64
CA GLU A 154 -24.24 9.79 11.84
C GLU A 154 -24.08 8.29 12.17
N ALA A 155 -22.87 7.87 12.51
CA ALA A 155 -22.60 6.48 12.84
C ALA A 155 -23.25 6.03 14.14
N LYS A 156 -23.42 6.92 15.13
CA LYS A 156 -23.94 6.58 16.47
C LYS A 156 -25.45 6.77 16.68
N ASP A 157 -26.19 7.16 15.63
CA ASP A 157 -27.63 7.47 15.72
C ASP A 157 -28.52 6.21 15.77
N ASP A 158 -28.23 5.29 16.70
CA ASP A 158 -29.07 4.12 17.07
C ASP A 158 -28.60 3.60 18.43
N ASP A 159 -29.57 3.25 19.31
CA ASP A 159 -29.28 2.82 20.69
C ASP A 159 -28.48 1.51 20.80
N ARG A 160 -28.44 0.70 19.72
CA ARG A 160 -27.65 -0.52 19.66
C ARG A 160 -26.17 -0.24 19.34
N ILE A 161 -25.83 0.95 18.90
CA ILE A 161 -24.43 1.35 18.70
C ILE A 161 -23.80 1.63 20.05
N VAL A 162 -22.89 0.75 20.46
CA VAL A 162 -22.25 0.82 21.77
C VAL A 162 -20.91 1.56 21.75
N SER A 163 -20.33 1.74 20.57
CA SER A 163 -19.07 2.47 20.43
C SER A 163 -18.81 2.88 18.98
N THR A 164 -18.27 4.09 18.85
CA THR A 164 -17.68 4.59 17.61
C THR A 164 -16.22 4.98 17.84
N SER A 165 -15.38 4.83 16.83
CA SER A 165 -14.04 5.41 16.79
C SER A 165 -13.78 5.97 15.41
N THR A 166 -13.16 7.15 15.35
CA THR A 166 -12.75 7.77 14.10
C THR A 166 -11.31 8.21 14.21
N GLY A 167 -10.51 7.92 13.20
CA GLY A 167 -9.10 8.25 13.11
C GLY A 167 -8.82 9.16 11.92
N TRP A 168 -7.89 10.06 12.09
CA TRP A 168 -7.31 10.92 11.08
C TRP A 168 -5.83 10.69 10.97
N SER A 169 -5.30 10.65 9.77
CA SER A 169 -3.87 10.72 9.48
C SER A 169 -3.65 11.49 8.20
N ASP A 170 -2.80 12.48 8.23
CA ASP A 170 -2.26 13.10 7.03
C ASP A 170 -0.73 13.16 7.11
N GLU A 171 -0.09 13.18 5.95
CA GLU A 171 1.36 13.23 5.83
C GLU A 171 1.81 14.07 4.63
N HIS A 172 2.87 14.82 4.84
CA HIS A 172 3.64 15.46 3.77
C HIS A 172 5.03 14.83 3.77
N ILE A 173 5.38 14.20 2.65
CA ILE A 173 6.63 13.50 2.44
C ILE A 173 7.53 14.37 1.54
N HIS A 174 8.77 14.59 1.97
CA HIS A 174 9.82 15.24 1.20
C HIS A 174 11.05 14.33 1.15
N THR A 175 11.53 14.02 -0.04
CA THR A 175 12.66 13.12 -0.26
C THR A 175 13.74 13.80 -1.07
N GLU A 176 15.00 13.58 -0.69
CA GLU A 176 16.20 14.01 -1.41
C GLU A 176 17.09 12.80 -1.64
N LEU A 177 17.58 12.61 -2.88
CA LEU A 177 18.45 11.50 -3.26
C LEU A 177 19.64 12.01 -4.07
N MET A 178 20.84 11.62 -3.65
CA MET A 178 22.08 11.84 -4.41
C MET A 178 22.87 10.54 -4.56
N THR A 179 23.46 10.30 -5.72
CA THR A 179 24.19 9.06 -6.02
C THR A 179 25.57 9.33 -6.65
N THR A 180 26.44 8.33 -6.60
CA THR A 180 27.76 8.36 -7.27
C THR A 180 27.68 8.37 -8.80
N GLU A 181 26.54 7.98 -9.38
CA GLU A 181 26.27 8.06 -10.81
C GLU A 181 25.94 9.49 -11.27
N GLY A 182 25.71 10.42 -10.33
CA GLY A 182 25.37 11.82 -10.62
C GLY A 182 23.88 12.13 -10.56
N MET A 183 23.02 11.20 -10.14
CA MET A 183 21.62 11.50 -9.87
C MET A 183 21.51 12.45 -8.68
N ASN A 184 20.67 13.49 -8.81
CA ASN A 184 20.39 14.47 -7.78
C ASN A 184 18.92 14.90 -7.87
N ARG A 185 18.03 14.21 -7.14
CA ARG A 185 16.58 14.39 -7.23
C ARG A 185 15.97 14.80 -5.91
N VAL A 186 14.99 15.70 -5.99
CA VAL A 186 14.14 16.09 -4.86
C VAL A 186 12.69 15.93 -5.26
N TRP A 187 11.87 15.31 -4.40
CA TRP A 187 10.44 15.21 -4.65
C TRP A 187 9.63 15.31 -3.37
N SER A 188 8.38 15.74 -3.52
CA SER A 188 7.43 15.74 -2.41
C SER A 188 6.00 15.50 -2.89
N PHE A 189 5.19 14.96 -1.99
CA PHE A 189 3.77 14.71 -2.18
C PHE A 189 3.08 14.59 -0.83
N GLN A 190 1.74 14.47 -0.84
CA GLN A 190 0.93 14.41 0.37
C GLN A 190 -0.05 13.25 0.30
N ARG A 191 -0.46 12.75 1.46
CA ARG A 191 -1.55 11.79 1.62
C ARG A 191 -2.46 12.20 2.77
N SER A 192 -3.73 11.87 2.62
CA SER A 192 -4.74 12.05 3.66
C SER A 192 -5.55 10.78 3.83
N LEU A 193 -5.85 10.44 5.06
CA LEU A 193 -6.64 9.26 5.43
C LEU A 193 -7.59 9.61 6.57
N ILE A 194 -8.86 9.26 6.40
CA ILE A 194 -9.84 9.20 7.48
C ILE A 194 -10.37 7.77 7.56
N ASN A 195 -10.47 7.24 8.76
CA ASN A 195 -10.96 5.90 9.00
C ASN A 195 -11.89 5.86 10.22
N GLY A 196 -12.66 4.80 10.35
CA GLY A 196 -13.52 4.63 11.51
C GLY A 196 -13.95 3.19 11.73
N MET A 197 -14.48 2.95 12.90
CA MET A 197 -15.09 1.68 13.29
C MET A 197 -16.34 1.95 14.11
N VAL A 198 -17.43 1.28 13.75
CA VAL A 198 -18.70 1.30 14.45
C VAL A 198 -18.92 -0.07 15.04
N THR A 199 -19.29 -0.13 16.32
CA THR A 199 -19.59 -1.38 17.03
C THR A 199 -21.02 -1.34 17.54
N ALA A 200 -21.80 -2.35 17.16
CA ALA A 200 -23.16 -2.54 17.61
C ALA A 200 -23.27 -3.79 18.51
N ARG A 201 -24.25 -3.78 19.42
CA ARG A 201 -24.56 -4.89 20.32
C ARG A 201 -26.06 -5.09 20.44
N ASP A 202 -26.47 -6.36 20.40
CA ASP A 202 -27.81 -6.78 20.78
C ASP A 202 -27.73 -8.08 21.60
N GLY A 203 -28.11 -8.01 22.89
CA GLY A 203 -27.90 -9.11 23.81
C GLY A 203 -26.44 -9.56 23.91
N GLY A 204 -26.18 -10.80 23.51
CA GLY A 204 -24.83 -11.39 23.49
C GLY A 204 -24.09 -11.21 22.14
N ASP A 205 -24.77 -10.71 21.11
CA ASP A 205 -24.19 -10.52 19.79
C ASP A 205 -23.48 -9.15 19.71
N VAL A 206 -22.25 -9.14 19.24
CA VAL A 206 -21.42 -7.92 19.06
C VAL A 206 -20.78 -7.97 17.70
N VAL A 207 -21.03 -6.94 16.91
CA VAL A 207 -20.49 -6.83 15.54
C VAL A 207 -19.81 -5.46 15.36
N SER A 208 -18.73 -5.43 14.58
CA SER A 208 -18.06 -4.19 14.22
C SER A 208 -17.94 -4.07 12.70
N TYR A 209 -18.05 -2.86 12.21
CA TYR A 209 -17.87 -2.51 10.80
C TYR A 209 -16.83 -1.40 10.67
N ARG A 210 -15.89 -1.56 9.74
CA ARG A 210 -14.81 -0.59 9.45
C ARG A 210 -15.16 0.23 8.23
N MET A 211 -14.74 1.49 8.24
CA MET A 211 -14.83 2.40 7.11
C MET A 211 -13.50 3.15 6.97
N ARG A 212 -13.14 3.50 5.74
CA ARG A 212 -11.94 4.29 5.46
C ARG A 212 -12.07 4.99 4.13
N HIS A 213 -11.50 6.19 4.05
CA HIS A 213 -11.41 6.97 2.84
C HIS A 213 -10.10 7.77 2.87
N GLY A 214 -9.41 7.84 1.73
CA GLY A 214 -8.13 8.55 1.65
C GLY A 214 -7.41 8.25 0.35
N GLY A 215 -6.28 8.93 0.16
CA GLY A 215 -5.49 8.80 -1.04
C GLY A 215 -4.32 9.78 -1.07
N GLU A 216 -3.61 9.83 -2.19
CA GLU A 216 -2.66 10.87 -2.48
C GLU A 216 -3.43 12.16 -2.77
N GLY A 217 -3.15 13.20 -2.00
CA GLY A 217 -3.81 14.50 -2.04
C GLY A 217 -3.89 15.16 -0.66
N GLY A 218 -4.36 16.39 -0.63
CA GLY A 218 -4.53 17.17 0.58
C GLY A 218 -5.93 17.03 1.18
N LEU A 219 -6.32 18.06 1.95
CA LEU A 219 -7.62 18.09 2.64
C LEU A 219 -8.80 18.01 1.66
N GLU A 220 -8.66 18.52 0.45
CA GLU A 220 -9.70 18.50 -0.59
C GLU A 220 -10.21 17.10 -0.90
N LEU A 221 -9.34 16.08 -0.78
CA LEU A 221 -9.70 14.69 -1.00
C LEU A 221 -10.74 14.21 0.02
N ILE A 222 -10.53 14.56 1.29
CA ILE A 222 -11.43 14.16 2.37
C ILE A 222 -12.74 14.99 2.31
N GLU A 223 -12.66 16.28 2.00
CA GLU A 223 -13.84 17.15 1.87
C GLU A 223 -14.72 16.80 0.68
N ALA A 224 -14.20 16.14 -0.35
CA ALA A 224 -14.98 15.66 -1.49
C ALA A 224 -15.85 14.44 -1.17
N CYS A 225 -15.58 13.75 -0.05
CA CYS A 225 -16.35 12.60 0.41
C CYS A 225 -17.55 13.04 1.25
N ASP A 226 -18.73 12.45 1.03
CA ASP A 226 -19.85 12.59 1.98
C ASP A 226 -19.56 11.73 3.24
N LEU A 227 -18.88 12.36 4.20
CA LEU A 227 -18.48 11.71 5.45
C LEU A 227 -19.69 11.31 6.31
N GLY A 228 -20.79 12.07 6.23
CA GLY A 228 -22.05 11.72 6.89
C GLY A 228 -22.67 10.46 6.29
N GLU A 229 -22.69 10.34 4.97
CA GLU A 229 -23.13 9.12 4.29
C GLU A 229 -22.25 7.92 4.67
N MET A 230 -20.93 8.10 4.74
CA MET A 230 -20.01 7.04 5.18
C MET A 230 -20.37 6.54 6.59
N GLY A 231 -20.68 7.45 7.53
CA GLY A 231 -21.14 7.09 8.88
C GLY A 231 -22.48 6.35 8.87
N ARG A 232 -23.47 6.84 8.10
CA ARG A 232 -24.80 6.19 7.94
C ARG A 232 -24.67 4.80 7.34
N ASN A 233 -23.85 4.63 6.32
CA ASN A 233 -23.62 3.34 5.67
C ASN A 233 -23.00 2.34 6.64
N ALA A 234 -21.98 2.74 7.41
CA ALA A 234 -21.35 1.90 8.42
C ALA A 234 -22.34 1.47 9.52
N ARG A 235 -23.20 2.40 10.01
CA ARG A 235 -24.28 2.08 10.96
C ARG A 235 -25.26 1.07 10.36
N THR A 236 -25.72 1.30 9.14
CA THR A 236 -26.67 0.42 8.46
C THR A 236 -26.09 -0.98 8.30
N SER A 237 -24.83 -1.11 7.88
CA SER A 237 -24.14 -2.39 7.71
C SER A 237 -23.96 -3.13 9.04
N VAL A 238 -23.46 -2.44 10.08
CA VAL A 238 -23.25 -3.11 11.38
C VAL A 238 -24.56 -3.57 12.02
N LEU A 239 -25.65 -2.80 11.89
CA LEU A 239 -26.98 -3.17 12.39
C LEU A 239 -27.59 -4.31 11.60
N ARG A 240 -27.36 -4.40 10.29
CA ARG A 240 -27.78 -5.54 9.45
C ARG A 240 -27.11 -6.84 9.87
N LEU A 241 -25.86 -6.77 10.29
CA LEU A 241 -25.08 -7.93 10.72
C LEU A 241 -25.46 -8.41 12.14
N LEU A 242 -26.10 -7.58 12.97
CA LEU A 242 -26.66 -8.02 14.23
C LEU A 242 -27.75 -9.07 14.00
N GLY A 243 -27.60 -10.24 14.64
CA GLY A 243 -28.50 -11.37 14.46
C GLY A 243 -28.35 -12.09 13.11
N ALA A 244 -27.48 -11.65 12.20
CA ALA A 244 -27.23 -12.41 10.98
C ALA A 244 -26.61 -13.77 11.30
N GLU A 245 -26.99 -14.78 10.53
CA GLU A 245 -26.39 -16.12 10.61
C GLU A 245 -24.94 -16.11 10.13
N ARG A 246 -24.19 -17.12 10.54
CA ARG A 246 -22.85 -17.35 9.96
C ARG A 246 -22.98 -17.86 8.53
N ALA A 247 -22.00 -17.50 7.70
CA ALA A 247 -21.91 -18.05 6.36
C ALA A 247 -21.78 -19.59 6.38
N PRO A 248 -22.32 -20.29 5.37
CA PRO A 248 -22.06 -21.71 5.21
C PRO A 248 -20.58 -21.95 4.92
N SER A 249 -20.05 -23.08 5.39
CA SER A 249 -18.67 -23.49 5.09
C SER A 249 -18.71 -24.57 4.02
N ASP A 250 -18.42 -24.17 2.75
CA ASP A 250 -18.40 -25.09 1.61
C ASP A 250 -17.69 -24.43 0.39
N ARG A 251 -17.52 -25.20 -0.69
CA ARG A 251 -17.12 -24.69 -1.99
C ARG A 251 -18.34 -24.19 -2.75
N MET A 252 -18.28 -22.95 -3.21
CA MET A 252 -19.39 -22.34 -3.93
C MET A 252 -18.93 -21.18 -4.82
N PRO A 253 -19.75 -20.73 -5.79
CA PRO A 253 -19.53 -19.47 -6.48
C PRO A 253 -19.41 -18.29 -5.51
N LEU A 254 -18.40 -17.45 -5.71
CA LEU A 254 -18.15 -16.24 -4.95
C LEU A 254 -18.23 -15.03 -5.88
N VAL A 255 -18.99 -14.03 -5.50
CA VAL A 255 -18.88 -12.69 -6.07
C VAL A 255 -18.25 -11.78 -5.01
N ALA A 256 -17.15 -11.16 -5.35
CA ALA A 256 -16.44 -10.18 -4.49
C ALA A 256 -16.82 -8.76 -4.91
N ASP A 257 -17.06 -7.88 -3.94
CA ASP A 257 -17.16 -6.45 -4.22
C ASP A 257 -15.80 -5.85 -4.59
N ARG A 258 -15.75 -4.56 -4.89
CA ARG A 258 -14.55 -3.87 -5.35
C ARG A 258 -13.42 -3.88 -4.30
N ASP A 259 -13.77 -3.74 -3.01
CA ASP A 259 -12.81 -3.73 -1.90
C ASP A 259 -12.19 -5.12 -1.70
N LEU A 260 -13.02 -6.16 -1.70
CA LEU A 260 -12.54 -7.54 -1.55
C LEU A 260 -11.79 -8.02 -2.81
N THR A 261 -12.22 -7.60 -4.02
CA THR A 261 -11.50 -7.83 -5.27
C THR A 261 -10.10 -7.22 -5.22
N GLY A 262 -10.00 -5.96 -4.75
CA GLY A 262 -8.72 -5.27 -4.61
C GLY A 262 -7.77 -6.03 -3.68
N VAL A 263 -8.23 -6.36 -2.47
CA VAL A 263 -7.43 -7.14 -1.51
C VAL A 263 -7.03 -8.50 -2.09
N TYR A 264 -7.94 -9.18 -2.80
CA TYR A 264 -7.61 -10.44 -3.46
C TYR A 264 -6.45 -10.28 -4.45
N ILE A 265 -6.53 -9.29 -5.34
CA ILE A 265 -5.47 -9.03 -6.33
C ILE A 265 -4.16 -8.62 -5.67
N HIS A 266 -4.22 -7.82 -4.61
CA HIS A 266 -3.05 -7.40 -3.84
C HIS A 266 -2.33 -8.61 -3.23
N GLU A 267 -3.04 -9.45 -2.48
CA GLU A 267 -2.46 -10.57 -1.74
C GLU A 267 -2.11 -11.74 -2.68
N ALA A 268 -3.08 -12.17 -3.49
CA ALA A 268 -2.92 -13.37 -4.30
C ALA A 268 -1.99 -13.17 -5.50
N LEU A 269 -1.84 -11.95 -6.00
CA LEU A 269 -1.01 -11.68 -7.17
C LEU A 269 0.10 -10.68 -6.91
N GLY A 270 -0.20 -9.55 -6.28
CA GLY A 270 0.72 -8.46 -6.10
C GLY A 270 2.00 -8.89 -5.38
N HIS A 271 1.89 -9.50 -4.21
CA HIS A 271 3.04 -10.03 -3.48
C HIS A 271 3.83 -11.10 -4.25
N PRO A 272 3.22 -12.13 -4.87
CA PRO A 272 3.96 -13.06 -5.71
C PRO A 272 4.67 -12.43 -6.92
N CYS A 273 4.23 -11.26 -7.40
CA CYS A 273 4.90 -10.52 -8.46
C CYS A 273 6.10 -9.67 -7.99
N GLU A 274 6.38 -9.58 -6.70
CA GLU A 274 7.54 -8.84 -6.19
C GLU A 274 8.84 -9.62 -6.48
N ALA A 275 9.70 -9.07 -7.32
CA ALA A 275 10.88 -9.76 -7.88
C ALA A 275 11.93 -10.13 -6.83
N ASP A 276 11.98 -9.49 -5.67
CA ASP A 276 12.84 -9.88 -4.56
C ASP A 276 12.36 -11.17 -3.88
N LEU A 277 11.04 -11.39 -3.76
CA LEU A 277 10.47 -12.68 -3.32
C LEU A 277 10.70 -13.77 -4.38
N VAL A 278 10.55 -13.45 -5.67
CA VAL A 278 10.90 -14.36 -6.77
C VAL A 278 12.38 -14.75 -6.68
N ALA A 279 13.27 -13.78 -6.43
CA ALA A 279 14.71 -13.99 -6.31
C ALA A 279 15.11 -14.83 -5.08
N ALA A 280 14.32 -14.77 -4.02
CA ALA A 280 14.50 -15.57 -2.81
C ALA A 280 13.97 -17.02 -2.94
N GLY A 281 13.22 -17.33 -4.01
CA GLY A 281 12.51 -18.62 -4.15
C GLY A 281 11.21 -18.70 -3.34
N ASP A 282 10.71 -17.54 -2.89
CA ASP A 282 9.51 -17.39 -2.05
C ASP A 282 8.30 -16.90 -2.86
N SER A 283 8.25 -17.21 -4.16
CA SER A 283 7.12 -16.89 -5.03
C SER A 283 6.69 -18.06 -5.89
N CYS A 284 5.40 -18.35 -5.88
CA CYS A 284 4.78 -19.35 -6.78
C CYS A 284 4.82 -18.91 -8.26
N LEU A 285 5.23 -17.69 -8.57
CA LEU A 285 5.37 -17.15 -9.93
C LEU A 285 6.80 -17.23 -10.48
N GLU A 286 7.76 -17.80 -9.73
CA GLU A 286 9.13 -17.98 -10.23
C GLU A 286 9.14 -18.72 -11.57
N GLY A 287 9.85 -18.17 -12.57
CA GLY A 287 9.98 -18.74 -13.91
C GLY A 287 8.71 -18.77 -14.76
N ARG A 288 7.66 -18.00 -14.40
CA ARG A 288 6.38 -17.99 -15.11
C ARG A 288 6.16 -16.77 -16.01
N LEU A 289 7.11 -15.88 -16.18
CA LEU A 289 6.99 -14.79 -17.14
C LEU A 289 6.65 -15.35 -18.54
N GLY A 290 5.68 -14.75 -19.22
CA GLY A 290 5.15 -15.17 -20.50
C GLY A 290 4.19 -16.35 -20.46
N GLN A 291 3.87 -16.91 -19.28
CA GLN A 291 2.92 -18.03 -19.15
C GLN A 291 1.50 -17.55 -18.83
N LEU A 292 0.52 -18.29 -19.31
CA LEU A 292 -0.89 -18.14 -18.95
C LEU A 292 -1.09 -18.66 -17.52
N ILE A 293 -1.32 -17.76 -16.56
CA ILE A 293 -1.47 -18.08 -15.14
C ILE A 293 -2.88 -17.85 -14.60
N GLY A 294 -3.72 -17.14 -15.33
CA GLY A 294 -5.10 -16.81 -14.96
C GLY A 294 -6.07 -16.91 -16.12
N SER A 295 -7.31 -16.56 -15.87
CA SER A 295 -8.34 -16.43 -16.91
C SER A 295 -7.99 -15.32 -17.91
N GLU A 296 -8.30 -15.51 -19.19
CA GLU A 296 -8.04 -14.55 -20.26
C GLU A 296 -8.76 -13.19 -20.07
N ILE A 297 -9.79 -13.14 -19.23
CA ILE A 297 -10.46 -11.88 -18.90
C ILE A 297 -9.71 -11.06 -17.86
N CYS A 298 -8.68 -11.63 -17.22
CA CYS A 298 -7.91 -10.95 -16.17
C CYS A 298 -6.79 -10.10 -16.79
N THR A 299 -6.83 -8.80 -16.56
CA THR A 299 -5.73 -7.87 -16.80
C THR A 299 -5.49 -7.08 -15.50
N VAL A 300 -4.28 -7.14 -14.98
CA VAL A 300 -3.91 -6.52 -13.69
C VAL A 300 -2.74 -5.59 -13.87
N VAL A 301 -2.88 -4.39 -13.34
CA VAL A 301 -1.89 -3.32 -13.39
C VAL A 301 -1.55 -2.87 -11.97
N ASP A 302 -0.28 -2.63 -11.67
CA ASP A 302 0.16 -1.85 -10.52
C ASP A 302 0.57 -0.46 -10.98
N ASP A 303 -0.14 0.57 -10.54
CA ASP A 303 0.02 1.94 -11.07
C ASP A 303 0.21 2.98 -9.97
N PRO A 304 1.47 3.41 -9.71
CA PRO A 304 1.78 4.48 -8.78
C PRO A 304 1.37 5.86 -9.28
N THR A 305 1.02 6.01 -10.56
CA THR A 305 0.64 7.29 -11.18
C THR A 305 -0.87 7.57 -11.16
N MET A 306 -1.67 6.63 -10.64
CA MET A 306 -3.12 6.73 -10.50
C MET A 306 -3.49 7.73 -9.40
N ARG A 307 -3.44 9.05 -9.72
CA ARG A 307 -3.64 10.15 -8.76
C ARG A 307 -4.91 9.97 -7.92
N GLY A 308 -4.79 10.26 -6.63
CA GLY A 308 -5.84 10.00 -5.65
C GLY A 308 -5.79 8.58 -5.05
N GLY A 309 -4.99 7.66 -5.59
CA GLY A 309 -4.72 6.36 -4.96
C GLY A 309 -3.78 6.50 -3.76
N TYR A 310 -4.00 5.72 -2.71
CA TYR A 310 -3.21 5.82 -1.48
C TYR A 310 -1.77 5.33 -1.66
N GLY A 311 -1.53 4.43 -2.63
CA GLY A 311 -0.21 3.93 -3.01
C GLY A 311 0.54 4.78 -4.04
N CYS A 312 0.07 5.99 -4.38
CA CYS A 312 0.73 6.88 -5.34
C CYS A 312 2.04 7.48 -4.82
N TYR A 313 2.99 7.65 -5.73
CA TYR A 313 4.23 8.40 -5.53
C TYR A 313 4.85 8.75 -6.89
N PRO A 314 5.56 9.90 -7.02
CA PRO A 314 6.07 10.36 -8.31
C PRO A 314 7.34 9.64 -8.77
N ILE A 315 8.23 9.33 -7.83
CA ILE A 315 9.57 8.77 -8.02
C ILE A 315 9.75 7.71 -6.94
N ASP A 316 10.35 6.57 -7.27
CA ASP A 316 10.66 5.55 -6.29
C ASP A 316 11.89 5.89 -5.43
N ASP A 317 12.13 5.14 -4.39
CA ASP A 317 13.20 5.40 -3.42
C ASP A 317 14.61 5.07 -3.93
N GLU A 318 14.77 4.65 -5.20
CA GLU A 318 16.04 4.54 -5.94
C GLU A 318 16.16 5.64 -7.01
N GLY A 319 15.21 6.58 -7.05
CA GLY A 319 15.22 7.70 -8.00
C GLY A 319 14.70 7.35 -9.40
N VAL A 320 14.06 6.22 -9.57
CA VAL A 320 13.48 5.77 -10.85
C VAL A 320 12.09 6.39 -11.04
N ASP A 321 11.83 6.95 -12.22
CA ASP A 321 10.50 7.44 -12.58
C ASP A 321 9.49 6.31 -12.54
N THR A 322 8.32 6.59 -11.97
CA THR A 322 7.26 5.60 -11.86
C THR A 322 6.43 5.51 -13.13
N ARG A 323 5.93 4.32 -13.42
CA ARG A 323 5.02 4.04 -14.54
C ARG A 323 4.01 2.96 -14.18
N PRO A 324 2.89 2.85 -14.91
CA PRO A 324 2.04 1.66 -14.83
C PRO A 324 2.84 0.39 -15.17
N LYS A 325 2.64 -0.67 -14.39
CA LYS A 325 3.27 -1.98 -14.55
C LYS A 325 2.18 -2.99 -14.89
N ASN A 326 2.21 -3.54 -16.08
CA ASN A 326 1.24 -4.53 -16.53
C ASN A 326 1.65 -5.91 -15.99
N LEU A 327 1.17 -6.28 -14.80
CA LEU A 327 1.54 -7.55 -14.18
C LEU A 327 0.95 -8.76 -14.92
N ILE A 328 -0.33 -8.66 -15.27
CA ILE A 328 -1.03 -9.65 -16.08
C ILE A 328 -1.75 -8.95 -17.23
N VAL A 329 -1.64 -9.50 -18.42
CA VAL A 329 -2.41 -9.06 -19.59
C VAL A 329 -3.12 -10.30 -20.20
N ASN A 330 -4.45 -10.26 -20.22
CA ASN A 330 -5.27 -11.37 -20.72
C ASN A 330 -4.85 -12.74 -20.14
N GLY A 331 -4.68 -12.79 -18.82
CA GLY A 331 -4.28 -13.99 -18.08
C GLY A 331 -2.79 -14.36 -18.12
N VAL A 332 -1.98 -13.70 -18.97
CA VAL A 332 -0.54 -13.96 -19.12
C VAL A 332 0.26 -13.09 -18.17
N LEU A 333 1.17 -13.68 -17.39
CA LEU A 333 2.12 -12.94 -16.56
C LEU A 333 3.14 -12.23 -17.45
N THR A 334 3.14 -10.90 -17.46
CA THR A 334 3.95 -10.10 -18.39
C THR A 334 5.08 -9.36 -17.71
N GLU A 335 4.96 -9.02 -16.42
CA GLU A 335 5.94 -8.22 -15.71
C GLU A 335 6.00 -8.59 -14.23
N TYR A 336 7.18 -8.46 -13.60
CA TYR A 336 7.35 -8.43 -12.15
C TYR A 336 7.51 -6.99 -11.67
N LEU A 337 7.05 -6.71 -10.45
CA LEU A 337 7.48 -5.51 -9.72
C LEU A 337 8.97 -5.63 -9.41
N ASN A 338 9.75 -4.59 -9.67
CA ASN A 338 11.20 -4.67 -9.49
C ASN A 338 11.80 -3.35 -9.00
N HIS A 339 13.00 -3.44 -8.49
CA HIS A 339 13.95 -2.37 -8.21
C HIS A 339 15.23 -2.61 -9.02
N ARG A 340 16.21 -1.71 -8.99
CA ARG A 340 17.41 -1.80 -9.82
C ARG A 340 18.19 -3.11 -9.67
N GLU A 341 18.29 -3.67 -8.45
CA GLU A 341 18.97 -4.94 -8.21
C GLU A 341 18.24 -6.12 -8.87
N THR A 342 16.94 -6.24 -8.65
CA THR A 342 16.15 -7.35 -9.24
C THR A 342 15.97 -7.18 -10.74
N ALA A 343 15.90 -5.96 -11.25
CA ALA A 343 15.90 -5.67 -12.68
C ALA A 343 17.21 -6.16 -13.33
N HIS A 344 18.36 -5.86 -12.74
CA HIS A 344 19.65 -6.40 -13.19
C HIS A 344 19.67 -7.94 -13.17
N ARG A 345 19.21 -8.54 -12.09
CA ARG A 345 19.21 -10.02 -11.93
C ARG A 345 18.42 -10.76 -12.99
N TYR A 346 17.31 -10.18 -13.45
CA TYR A 346 16.40 -10.79 -14.43
C TYR A 346 16.52 -10.22 -15.84
N ASP A 347 17.48 -9.35 -16.08
CA ASP A 347 17.66 -8.64 -17.38
C ASP A 347 16.38 -7.89 -17.79
N LEU A 348 15.83 -7.12 -16.85
CA LEU A 348 14.63 -6.31 -17.00
C LEU A 348 14.95 -4.82 -16.86
N GLU A 349 14.05 -3.96 -17.34
CA GLU A 349 14.11 -2.53 -17.05
C GLU A 349 13.55 -2.24 -15.65
N PRO A 350 14.19 -1.34 -14.85
CA PRO A 350 13.61 -0.85 -13.61
C PRO A 350 12.25 -0.19 -13.84
N ASN A 351 11.28 -0.49 -12.98
CA ASN A 351 9.90 -0.04 -13.18
C ASN A 351 9.34 0.84 -12.05
N GLY A 352 10.24 1.39 -11.22
CA GLY A 352 9.84 2.30 -10.16
C GLY A 352 9.09 1.59 -9.02
N GLY A 353 9.53 0.37 -8.67
CA GLY A 353 8.94 -0.43 -7.60
C GLY A 353 9.73 -0.42 -6.29
N ALA A 354 10.83 0.34 -6.21
CA ALA A 354 11.65 0.47 -5.00
C ALA A 354 10.97 1.40 -3.98
N ARG A 355 10.52 0.87 -2.84
CA ARG A 355 9.87 1.66 -1.79
C ARG A 355 10.41 1.31 -0.42
N ALA A 356 10.67 2.32 0.39
CA ALA A 356 11.03 2.20 1.79
C ALA A 356 9.91 2.70 2.70
N GLN A 357 9.84 2.19 3.91
CA GLN A 357 8.87 2.63 4.91
C GLN A 357 9.06 4.09 5.28
N ASP A 358 10.31 4.51 5.46
CA ASP A 358 10.71 5.85 5.90
C ASP A 358 12.20 6.13 5.57
N GLY A 359 12.74 7.24 6.05
CA GLY A 359 14.13 7.62 5.83
C GLY A 359 15.19 6.77 6.53
N LEU A 360 14.79 5.88 7.45
CA LEU A 360 15.71 4.98 8.18
C LEU A 360 15.74 3.55 7.59
N HIS A 361 14.87 3.28 6.61
CA HIS A 361 14.78 1.98 5.95
C HIS A 361 15.36 2.03 4.54
N HIS A 362 15.97 0.93 4.10
CA HIS A 362 16.39 0.77 2.69
C HIS A 362 15.19 0.35 1.83
N PRO A 363 15.18 0.70 0.54
CA PRO A 363 14.10 0.31 -0.36
C PRO A 363 13.99 -1.21 -0.54
N LEU A 364 12.76 -1.70 -0.63
CA LEU A 364 12.38 -3.06 -1.03
C LEU A 364 11.50 -2.99 -2.29
N VAL A 365 11.32 -4.09 -2.98
CA VAL A 365 10.29 -4.17 -4.04
C VAL A 365 8.92 -4.16 -3.39
N ARG A 366 8.05 -3.22 -3.76
CA ARG A 366 6.72 -3.07 -3.16
C ARG A 366 5.68 -2.66 -4.21
N MET A 367 4.44 -3.09 -3.98
CA MET A 367 3.28 -2.62 -4.73
C MET A 367 2.99 -1.14 -4.49
N SER A 368 2.19 -0.55 -5.39
CA SER A 368 1.61 0.79 -5.30
C SER A 368 0.08 0.74 -5.26
N ASN A 369 -0.60 0.97 -6.38
CA ASN A 369 -2.03 0.74 -6.51
C ASN A 369 -2.25 -0.44 -7.47
N THR A 370 -2.60 -1.59 -6.93
CA THR A 370 -2.77 -2.82 -7.71
C THR A 370 -4.24 -3.02 -8.06
N VAL A 371 -4.57 -2.96 -9.35
CA VAL A 371 -5.97 -2.95 -9.83
C VAL A 371 -6.17 -3.98 -10.93
N ILE A 372 -7.23 -4.79 -10.83
CA ILE A 372 -7.74 -5.59 -11.97
C ILE A 372 -8.68 -4.73 -12.79
N GLN A 373 -8.53 -4.78 -14.11
CA GLN A 373 -9.33 -3.99 -15.04
C GLN A 373 -10.76 -4.53 -15.17
N GLY A 374 -11.68 -3.66 -15.59
CA GLY A 374 -13.07 -4.03 -15.82
C GLY A 374 -13.26 -4.99 -17.00
N GLY A 375 -14.32 -5.79 -16.90
CA GLY A 375 -14.71 -6.78 -17.93
C GLY A 375 -15.95 -6.36 -18.72
N SER A 376 -16.82 -7.34 -18.98
CA SER A 376 -17.98 -7.15 -19.88
C SER A 376 -19.33 -7.03 -19.18
N HIS A 377 -19.48 -7.54 -17.94
CA HIS A 377 -20.75 -7.51 -17.22
C HIS A 377 -21.11 -6.08 -16.80
N ARG A 378 -22.39 -5.75 -16.88
CA ARG A 378 -22.89 -4.40 -16.61
C ARG A 378 -22.87 -4.07 -15.12
N ASP A 379 -23.39 -4.98 -14.30
CA ASP A 379 -23.66 -4.78 -12.87
C ASP A 379 -23.69 -6.11 -12.10
N LEU A 380 -24.03 -6.04 -10.80
CA LEU A 380 -24.14 -7.19 -9.93
C LEU A 380 -25.24 -8.16 -10.39
N ASP A 381 -26.40 -7.64 -10.83
CA ASP A 381 -27.53 -8.47 -11.20
C ASP A 381 -27.17 -9.39 -12.37
N GLU A 382 -26.51 -8.85 -13.41
CA GLU A 382 -26.01 -9.63 -14.54
C GLU A 382 -24.93 -10.65 -14.13
N LEU A 383 -24.13 -10.30 -13.10
CA LEU A 383 -23.04 -11.15 -12.62
C LEU A 383 -23.53 -12.37 -11.83
N ILE A 384 -24.71 -12.30 -11.22
CA ILE A 384 -25.28 -13.34 -10.35
C ILE A 384 -26.48 -14.08 -10.95
N GLU A 385 -27.03 -13.66 -12.10
CA GLU A 385 -28.31 -14.15 -12.65
C GLU A 385 -28.38 -15.66 -12.87
N ASP A 386 -27.23 -16.30 -13.13
CA ASP A 386 -27.10 -17.74 -13.38
C ASP A 386 -26.56 -18.54 -12.17
N ILE A 387 -26.44 -17.91 -11.00
CA ILE A 387 -26.00 -18.56 -9.75
C ILE A 387 -27.20 -19.11 -8.99
N ASP A 388 -27.34 -20.43 -8.95
CA ASP A 388 -28.40 -21.09 -8.16
C ASP A 388 -28.19 -20.92 -6.66
N PHE A 389 -26.95 -21.13 -6.18
CA PHE A 389 -26.54 -20.92 -4.79
C PHE A 389 -25.07 -20.46 -4.73
N GLY A 390 -24.79 -19.38 -4.00
CA GLY A 390 -23.47 -18.80 -3.88
C GLY A 390 -23.41 -17.72 -2.82
N ILE A 391 -22.33 -16.94 -2.82
CA ILE A 391 -22.13 -15.85 -1.86
C ILE A 391 -21.66 -14.57 -2.56
N TYR A 392 -22.23 -13.44 -2.17
CA TYR A 392 -21.71 -12.10 -2.48
C TYR A 392 -21.05 -11.54 -1.24
N ALA A 393 -19.73 -11.35 -1.26
CA ALA A 393 -18.92 -10.90 -0.14
C ALA A 393 -18.41 -9.48 -0.35
N CYS A 394 -18.48 -8.64 0.68
CA CYS A 394 -18.21 -7.21 0.60
C CYS A 394 -17.29 -6.73 1.71
N GLY A 395 -16.47 -5.75 1.33
CA GLY A 395 -15.51 -5.12 2.21
C GLY A 395 -14.45 -6.08 2.71
N SER A 396 -13.32 -5.56 3.16
CA SER A 396 -12.23 -6.39 3.66
C SER A 396 -11.94 -6.13 5.13
N ARG A 397 -11.71 -7.21 5.91
CA ARG A 397 -11.10 -7.17 7.24
C ARG A 397 -9.60 -7.46 7.20
N GLY A 398 -9.03 -7.55 6.00
CA GLY A 398 -7.65 -7.91 5.74
C GLY A 398 -7.51 -9.36 5.28
N GLY A 399 -6.29 -9.69 4.86
CA GLY A 399 -5.92 -11.00 4.37
C GLY A 399 -4.47 -11.30 4.68
N GLN A 400 -4.06 -12.50 4.30
CA GLN A 400 -2.68 -12.93 4.34
C GLN A 400 -2.43 -13.94 3.24
N VAL A 401 -1.19 -13.98 2.77
CA VAL A 401 -0.73 -14.89 1.71
C VAL A 401 0.57 -15.56 2.12
N ASP A 402 0.69 -16.85 1.80
CA ASP A 402 1.96 -17.56 1.71
C ASP A 402 2.39 -17.51 0.23
N THR A 403 3.25 -16.59 -0.11
CA THR A 403 3.64 -16.31 -1.49
C THR A 403 4.37 -17.49 -2.15
N GLY A 404 5.18 -18.22 -1.38
CA GLY A 404 5.93 -19.39 -1.85
C GLY A 404 5.01 -20.55 -2.21
N ARG A 405 4.00 -20.83 -1.38
CA ARG A 405 3.00 -21.86 -1.65
C ARG A 405 1.88 -21.39 -2.54
N GLY A 406 1.64 -20.08 -2.61
CA GLY A 406 0.52 -19.46 -3.30
C GLY A 406 -0.82 -19.73 -2.63
N SER A 407 -0.85 -19.90 -1.30
CA SER A 407 -2.10 -20.04 -0.55
C SER A 407 -2.46 -18.72 0.14
N PHE A 408 -3.75 -18.40 0.19
CA PHE A 408 -4.25 -17.18 0.82
C PHE A 408 -5.50 -17.42 1.65
N GLN A 409 -5.79 -16.44 2.53
CA GLN A 409 -7.04 -16.34 3.26
C GLN A 409 -7.40 -14.86 3.47
N PHE A 410 -8.66 -14.49 3.20
CA PHE A 410 -9.23 -13.16 3.46
C PHE A 410 -10.48 -13.28 4.29
N ALA A 411 -10.85 -12.18 4.97
CA ALA A 411 -12.11 -12.07 5.66
C ALA A 411 -12.91 -10.88 5.10
N ALA A 412 -14.16 -11.11 4.73
CA ALA A 412 -15.10 -10.06 4.35
C ALA A 412 -15.70 -9.35 5.55
N GLN A 413 -16.15 -8.11 5.39
CA GLN A 413 -16.85 -7.39 6.43
C GLN A 413 -18.31 -7.84 6.54
N GLU A 414 -18.98 -8.03 5.43
CA GLU A 414 -20.35 -8.52 5.32
C GLU A 414 -20.52 -9.38 4.07
N ALA A 415 -21.56 -10.18 4.01
CA ALA A 415 -21.90 -10.92 2.82
C ALA A 415 -23.39 -11.23 2.72
N TRP A 416 -23.82 -11.67 1.56
CA TRP A 416 -25.17 -12.15 1.28
C TRP A 416 -25.13 -13.51 0.63
N ILE A 417 -26.08 -14.35 0.98
CA ILE A 417 -26.35 -15.57 0.22
C ILE A 417 -27.01 -15.17 -1.10
N ILE A 418 -26.52 -15.73 -2.20
CA ILE A 418 -27.17 -15.70 -3.50
C ILE A 418 -28.02 -16.94 -3.64
N GLU A 419 -29.30 -16.78 -3.95
CA GLU A 419 -30.24 -17.88 -4.23
C GLU A 419 -31.02 -17.57 -5.52
N ASN A 420 -30.93 -18.44 -6.50
CA ASN A 420 -31.64 -18.31 -7.79
C ASN A 420 -31.43 -16.93 -8.44
N GLY A 421 -30.20 -16.51 -8.56
CA GLY A 421 -29.82 -15.25 -9.21
C GLY A 421 -30.16 -13.98 -8.44
N SER A 422 -30.41 -14.04 -7.13
CA SER A 422 -30.80 -12.89 -6.32
C SER A 422 -30.15 -12.90 -4.95
N LEU A 423 -29.92 -11.72 -4.37
CA LEU A 423 -29.46 -11.60 -2.98
C LEU A 423 -30.60 -11.95 -2.01
N ALA A 424 -30.43 -13.03 -1.22
CA ALA A 424 -31.47 -13.57 -0.37
C ALA A 424 -31.40 -13.01 1.06
N ARG A 425 -30.33 -13.28 1.79
CA ARG A 425 -30.16 -12.86 3.19
C ARG A 425 -28.72 -12.52 3.54
N PRO A 426 -28.49 -11.57 4.47
CA PRO A 426 -27.16 -11.26 4.95
C PRO A 426 -26.61 -12.40 5.82
N VAL A 427 -25.28 -12.56 5.76
CA VAL A 427 -24.52 -13.47 6.63
C VAL A 427 -23.24 -12.78 7.11
N LYS A 428 -22.70 -13.26 8.23
CA LYS A 428 -21.48 -12.73 8.85
C LYS A 428 -20.40 -13.79 8.98
N ASP A 429 -19.21 -13.37 9.46
CA ASP A 429 -18.05 -14.23 9.72
C ASP A 429 -17.61 -15.00 8.45
N VAL A 430 -17.55 -14.27 7.32
CA VAL A 430 -17.17 -14.84 6.03
C VAL A 430 -15.65 -14.78 5.87
N SER A 431 -15.03 -15.92 5.66
CA SER A 431 -13.67 -15.99 5.15
C SER A 431 -13.62 -16.73 3.81
N VAL A 432 -12.67 -16.35 2.98
CA VAL A 432 -12.41 -16.96 1.68
C VAL A 432 -10.97 -17.42 1.64
N SER A 433 -10.73 -18.67 1.26
CA SER A 433 -9.40 -19.23 1.15
C SER A 433 -9.22 -20.04 -0.13
N GLY A 434 -7.96 -20.14 -0.58
CA GLY A 434 -7.68 -20.88 -1.81
C GLY A 434 -6.22 -20.85 -2.22
N MET A 435 -5.99 -21.32 -3.44
CA MET A 435 -4.69 -21.26 -4.11
C MET A 435 -4.74 -20.18 -5.19
N THR A 436 -3.81 -19.25 -5.14
CA THR A 436 -3.71 -18.09 -6.05
C THR A 436 -3.93 -18.44 -7.52
N LEU A 437 -3.11 -19.36 -8.04
CA LEU A 437 -3.16 -19.72 -9.47
C LEU A 437 -4.44 -20.43 -9.86
N GLN A 438 -5.07 -21.17 -8.93
CA GLN A 438 -6.33 -21.84 -9.22
C GLN A 438 -7.46 -20.82 -9.32
N ILE A 439 -7.56 -19.94 -8.32
CA ILE A 439 -8.65 -18.95 -8.29
C ILE A 439 -8.52 -17.93 -9.43
N LEU A 440 -7.31 -17.49 -9.79
CA LEU A 440 -7.12 -16.64 -10.97
C LEU A 440 -7.66 -17.26 -12.27
N LYS A 441 -7.60 -18.59 -12.39
CA LYS A 441 -8.19 -19.34 -13.52
C LYS A 441 -9.71 -19.48 -13.42
N ASP A 442 -10.23 -19.44 -12.21
CA ASP A 442 -11.66 -19.58 -11.92
C ASP A 442 -12.42 -18.24 -11.95
N VAL A 443 -11.72 -17.12 -12.19
CA VAL A 443 -12.37 -15.84 -12.49
C VAL A 443 -13.07 -15.95 -13.84
N ASP A 444 -14.41 -15.85 -13.84
CA ASP A 444 -15.24 -16.00 -15.04
C ASP A 444 -16.19 -14.82 -15.30
N GLY A 445 -16.24 -13.85 -14.40
CA GLY A 445 -17.04 -12.64 -14.56
C GLY A 445 -16.41 -11.43 -13.91
N LEU A 446 -16.40 -10.29 -14.64
CA LEU A 446 -15.97 -8.99 -14.16
C LEU A 446 -16.95 -7.93 -14.66
N THR A 447 -17.36 -6.98 -13.79
CA THR A 447 -18.13 -5.82 -14.22
C THR A 447 -17.26 -4.82 -14.96
N ARG A 448 -17.89 -3.86 -15.68
CA ARG A 448 -17.17 -2.88 -16.52
C ARG A 448 -16.38 -1.86 -15.70
N ASP A 449 -16.96 -1.41 -14.59
CA ASP A 449 -16.47 -0.28 -13.84
C ASP A 449 -15.48 -0.74 -12.75
N ALA A 450 -14.19 -0.61 -13.04
CA ALA A 450 -13.13 -0.79 -12.07
C ALA A 450 -12.84 0.54 -11.35
N HIS A 451 -12.73 0.51 -10.03
CA HIS A 451 -12.40 1.66 -9.19
C HIS A 451 -11.32 1.27 -8.18
N LEU A 452 -10.57 2.27 -7.73
CA LEU A 452 -9.77 2.13 -6.52
C LEU A 452 -10.72 1.88 -5.34
N ALA A 453 -10.36 0.89 -4.53
CA ALA A 453 -11.03 0.57 -3.29
C ALA A 453 -10.47 1.43 -2.13
N ALA A 454 -10.77 1.02 -0.91
CA ALA A 454 -10.33 1.76 0.25
C ALA A 454 -8.79 1.71 0.45
N PRO A 455 -8.19 2.80 0.97
CA PRO A 455 -6.75 2.88 1.23
C PRO A 455 -6.29 1.79 2.22
N GLY A 456 -5.06 1.30 2.03
CA GLY A 456 -4.49 0.24 2.85
C GLY A 456 -3.03 0.41 3.18
N PHE A 457 -2.54 -0.50 4.01
CA PHE A 457 -1.11 -0.63 4.34
C PHE A 457 -0.67 -2.06 4.07
N CYS A 458 0.48 -2.19 3.44
CA CYS A 458 1.08 -3.47 3.10
C CYS A 458 2.33 -3.73 3.93
N GLY A 459 2.42 -4.92 4.54
CA GLY A 459 3.54 -5.35 5.39
C GLY A 459 4.41 -6.43 4.71
N LYS A 460 5.70 -6.12 4.52
CA LYS A 460 6.72 -7.09 4.09
C LYS A 460 8.07 -6.73 4.75
N GLY A 461 8.19 -7.02 6.04
CA GLY A 461 9.33 -6.56 6.85
C GLY A 461 9.34 -5.04 7.12
N GLN A 462 8.72 -4.28 6.26
CA GLN A 462 8.47 -2.84 6.33
C GLN A 462 7.01 -2.57 5.94
N THR A 463 6.41 -1.50 6.44
CA THR A 463 5.03 -1.11 6.14
C THR A 463 5.02 0.06 5.16
N VAL A 464 4.26 -0.05 4.07
CA VAL A 464 4.07 1.05 3.11
C VAL A 464 2.59 1.28 2.80
N PRO A 465 2.16 2.53 2.54
CA PRO A 465 0.83 2.84 2.03
C PRO A 465 0.61 2.21 0.65
N VAL A 466 -0.57 1.62 0.42
CA VAL A 466 -0.96 1.02 -0.85
C VAL A 466 -2.42 1.31 -1.16
N GLY A 467 -2.76 1.29 -2.45
CA GLY A 467 -4.12 1.19 -2.94
C GLY A 467 -4.32 -0.15 -3.63
N ASP A 468 -5.53 -0.60 -3.66
CA ASP A 468 -5.96 -1.74 -4.46
C ASP A 468 -7.34 -1.47 -5.05
N GLY A 469 -7.84 -2.34 -5.90
CA GLY A 469 -9.17 -2.16 -6.45
C GLY A 469 -9.49 -3.03 -7.63
N GLY A 470 -10.69 -2.83 -8.15
CA GLY A 470 -11.19 -3.53 -9.32
C GLY A 470 -12.68 -3.31 -9.53
N PRO A 471 -13.29 -4.11 -10.41
CA PRO A 471 -14.72 -4.24 -10.57
C PRO A 471 -15.30 -5.20 -9.54
N LEU A 472 -16.61 -5.49 -9.61
CA LEU A 472 -17.15 -6.71 -9.00
C LEU A 472 -16.57 -7.91 -9.76
N MET A 473 -16.12 -8.92 -9.02
CA MET A 473 -15.44 -10.08 -9.59
C MET A 473 -16.16 -11.37 -9.19
N ARG A 474 -16.50 -12.20 -10.19
CA ARG A 474 -17.04 -13.54 -9.97
C ARG A 474 -15.94 -14.59 -10.10
N ILE A 475 -15.89 -15.46 -9.11
CA ILE A 475 -15.04 -16.64 -9.04
C ILE A 475 -15.97 -17.85 -9.05
N ARG A 476 -15.77 -18.74 -10.00
CA ARG A 476 -16.63 -19.90 -10.26
C ARG A 476 -16.75 -20.82 -9.04
N GLU A 477 -15.64 -21.01 -8.31
CA GLU A 477 -15.60 -21.83 -7.12
C GLU A 477 -14.52 -21.30 -6.15
N ALA A 478 -14.93 -20.97 -4.92
CA ALA A 478 -14.04 -20.61 -3.83
C ALA A 478 -14.41 -21.38 -2.56
N LEU A 479 -13.46 -21.63 -1.68
CA LEU A 479 -13.71 -22.19 -0.36
C LEU A 479 -14.10 -21.04 0.58
N VAL A 480 -15.36 -21.08 1.01
CA VAL A 480 -15.96 -20.12 1.97
C VAL A 480 -16.10 -20.82 3.31
N GLY A 481 -15.88 -20.08 4.43
CA GLY A 481 -16.04 -20.66 5.78
C GLY A 481 -15.58 -19.78 6.92
#